data_d46499dc530182edc6edca72e04a06f9
#
_entry.id   d46499dc530182edc6edca72e04a06f9
#
_cell.length_a   1.000
_cell.length_b   1.000
_cell.length_c   1.000
_cell.angle_alpha   90.00
_cell.angle_beta   90.00
_cell.angle_gamma   90.00
#
_symmetry.space_group_name_H-M   'P 1'
#
loop_
_entity.id
_entity.type
_entity.pdbx_description
1 polymer ?
#
loop_
_entity_poly.entity_id
_entity_poly.type
_entity_poly.pdbx_seq_one_letter_code
_entity_poly.pdbx_strand_id
1 'polypeptide(L)'
;MARAKFQTLTEQMFYTLLCLKDECCGMDILDRVPAMTDQRVNVGSGTLYTLLEQFLDAELILETKVEGRRRSYILTEKGKEMLEKECARLTAQLADYRTIFEKEELE
;
A
#
# COMPACT_ATOMS: atom_id res chain seq x y z
N MET A 1 -2.82 -15.95 -15.02
CA MET A 1 -2.90 -15.74 -14.92
C MET A 1 -2.91 -14.86 -14.18
N ALA A 2 -2.92 -14.53 -13.80
CA ALA A 2 -3.08 -13.74 -13.24
C ALA A 2 -2.59 -13.00 -12.53
N ARG A 3 -1.95 -12.61 -12.32
CA ARG A 3 -1.65 -12.06 -11.74
C ARG A 3 -0.75 -11.06 -11.82
N ALA A 4 -0.43 -10.60 -12.68
CA ALA A 4 0.40 -9.47 -13.01
C ALA A 4 -0.21 -8.15 -12.65
N LYS A 5 -1.40 -8.15 -12.15
CA LYS A 5 -2.10 -6.92 -11.90
C LYS A 5 -1.49 -6.08 -10.77
N PHE A 6 -0.57 -6.63 -9.99
CA PHE A 6 0.07 -5.87 -8.93
C PHE A 6 1.57 -5.71 -9.18
N GLN A 7 1.95 -5.47 -10.43
CA GLN A 7 3.36 -5.22 -10.73
C GLN A 7 3.85 -3.94 -10.09
N THR A 8 2.99 -2.93 -10.02
CA THR A 8 3.27 -1.71 -9.27
C THR A 8 2.06 -1.39 -8.42
N LEU A 9 2.26 -0.53 -7.42
CA LEU A 9 1.18 -0.14 -6.53
C LEU A 9 0.88 1.34 -6.75
N THR A 10 -0.42 1.67 -6.71
CA THR A 10 -0.80 3.09 -6.61
C THR A 10 -0.47 3.56 -5.20
N GLU A 11 -0.47 4.87 -5.00
CA GLU A 11 -0.27 5.41 -3.66
C GLU A 11 -1.28 4.85 -2.67
N GLN A 12 -2.53 4.76 -3.07
CA GLN A 12 -3.57 4.25 -2.18
C GLN A 12 -3.32 2.80 -1.80
N MET A 13 -2.92 1.98 -2.77
CA MET A 13 -2.57 0.59 -2.51
C MET A 13 -1.40 0.48 -1.54
N PHE A 14 -0.37 1.28 -1.80
CA PHE A 14 0.85 1.26 -1.00
C PHE A 14 0.53 1.56 0.46
N TYR A 15 -0.19 2.65 0.71
CA TYR A 15 -0.47 3.04 2.09
C TYR A 15 -1.46 2.11 2.77
N THR A 16 -2.38 1.53 2.02
CA THR A 16 -3.29 0.53 2.60
C THR A 16 -2.52 -0.68 3.09
N LEU A 17 -1.62 -1.21 2.26
CA LEU A 17 -0.80 -2.34 2.69
C LEU A 17 0.12 -1.97 3.85
N LEU A 18 0.66 -0.76 3.83
CA LEU A 18 1.53 -0.30 4.89
C LEU A 18 0.83 -0.29 6.25
N CYS A 19 -0.43 0.13 6.27
CA CYS A 19 -1.22 0.14 7.51
C CYS A 19 -1.38 -1.26 8.09
N LEU A 20 -1.33 -2.27 7.23
CA LEU A 20 -1.57 -3.65 7.63
C LEU A 20 -0.32 -4.37 8.10
N LYS A 21 0.77 -3.65 8.31
CA LYS A 21 1.92 -4.22 8.99
C LYS A 21 1.50 -4.81 10.32
N ASP A 22 0.58 -4.12 11.01
CA ASP A 22 -0.03 -4.62 12.23
C ASP A 22 -1.51 -4.82 11.98
N GLU A 23 -2.10 -5.75 12.69
CA GLU A 23 -3.52 -6.05 12.52
C GLU A 23 -4.37 -4.80 12.75
N CYS A 24 -5.27 -4.51 11.80
CA CYS A 24 -6.22 -3.44 12.00
C CYS A 24 -7.43 -3.63 11.07
N CYS A 25 -8.49 -2.87 11.34
CA CYS A 25 -9.70 -2.96 10.53
C CYS A 25 -9.75 -1.84 9.50
N GLY A 26 -10.73 -1.90 8.62
CA GLY A 26 -10.88 -0.92 7.54
C GLY A 26 -11.02 0.51 8.04
N MET A 27 -11.78 0.70 9.12
CA MET A 27 -11.95 2.04 9.69
C MET A 27 -10.62 2.65 10.11
N ASP A 28 -9.74 1.81 10.69
CA ASP A 28 -8.43 2.28 11.10
C ASP A 28 -7.62 2.76 9.90
N ILE A 29 -7.73 2.06 8.77
CA ILE A 29 -7.00 2.44 7.58
C ILE A 29 -7.49 3.80 7.06
N LEU A 30 -8.81 3.99 7.05
CA LEU A 30 -9.38 5.26 6.60
C LEU A 30 -8.88 6.43 7.41
N ASP A 31 -8.64 6.23 8.71
CA ASP A 31 -8.14 7.27 9.59
C ASP A 31 -6.63 7.45 9.47
N ARG A 32 -5.90 6.35 9.36
CA ARG A 32 -4.44 6.39 9.42
C ARG A 32 -3.77 6.91 8.16
N VAL A 33 -4.33 6.61 7.00
CA VAL A 33 -3.68 7.02 5.75
C VAL A 33 -3.57 8.54 5.65
N PRO A 34 -4.67 9.31 5.83
CA PRO A 34 -4.50 10.75 5.78
C PRO A 34 -3.62 11.28 6.91
N ALA A 35 -3.68 10.66 8.10
CA ALA A 35 -2.86 11.11 9.23
C ALA A 35 -1.36 10.94 8.94
N MET A 36 -0.97 9.78 8.39
CA MET A 36 0.46 9.54 8.15
C MET A 36 0.99 10.27 6.93
N THR A 37 0.12 10.76 6.07
CA THR A 37 0.55 11.44 4.84
C THR A 37 0.29 12.94 4.89
N ASP A 38 -0.04 13.47 6.06
CA ASP A 38 -0.34 14.89 6.24
C ASP A 38 -1.43 15.33 5.26
N GLN A 39 -2.48 14.54 5.18
CA GLN A 39 -3.66 14.76 4.33
C GLN A 39 -3.36 14.68 2.83
N ARG A 40 -2.16 14.26 2.48
CA ARG A 40 -1.78 14.18 1.06
C ARG A 40 -2.48 13.04 0.35
N VAL A 41 -2.74 11.94 1.05
CA VAL A 41 -3.39 10.77 0.48
C VAL A 41 -4.63 10.44 1.28
N ASN A 42 -5.73 10.23 0.60
CA ASN A 42 -6.99 9.81 1.20
C ASN A 42 -7.50 8.60 0.45
N VAL A 43 -8.13 7.68 1.16
CA VAL A 43 -8.72 6.50 0.55
C VAL A 43 -10.21 6.52 0.88
N GLY A 44 -11.05 6.57 -0.14
CA GLY A 44 -12.49 6.51 0.08
C GLY A 44 -12.90 5.12 0.55
N SER A 45 -14.00 5.03 1.29
CA SER A 45 -14.42 3.74 1.84
C SER A 45 -14.72 2.71 0.74
N GLY A 46 -15.37 3.14 -0.34
CA GLY A 46 -15.65 2.22 -1.45
C GLY A 46 -14.38 1.70 -2.08
N THR A 47 -13.42 2.58 -2.33
CA THR A 47 -12.13 2.20 -2.88
C THR A 47 -11.40 1.24 -1.95
N LEU A 48 -11.42 1.55 -0.64
CA LEU A 48 -10.73 0.72 0.33
C LEU A 48 -11.23 -0.72 0.31
N TYR A 49 -12.56 -0.91 0.35
CA TYR A 49 -13.09 -2.27 0.42
C TYR A 49 -12.84 -3.04 -0.86
N THR A 50 -12.83 -2.35 -2.00
CA THR A 50 -12.43 -2.98 -3.26
C THR A 50 -10.97 -3.43 -3.21
N LEU A 51 -10.09 -2.57 -2.69
CA LEU A 51 -8.67 -2.91 -2.56
C LEU A 51 -8.47 -4.09 -1.62
N LEU A 52 -9.17 -4.10 -0.50
CA LEU A 52 -9.03 -5.19 0.47
C LEU A 52 -9.41 -6.53 -0.16
N GLU A 53 -10.47 -6.54 -0.96
CA GLU A 53 -10.85 -7.77 -1.65
C GLU A 53 -9.80 -8.22 -2.64
N GLN A 54 -9.25 -7.29 -3.40
CA GLN A 54 -8.21 -7.61 -4.37
C GLN A 54 -6.95 -8.14 -3.66
N PHE A 55 -6.61 -7.55 -2.53
CA PHE A 55 -5.45 -7.99 -1.77
C PHE A 55 -5.65 -9.36 -1.16
N LEU A 56 -6.88 -9.67 -0.70
CA LEU A 56 -7.18 -11.00 -0.22
C LEU A 56 -7.05 -12.03 -1.34
N ASP A 57 -7.59 -11.73 -2.51
CA ASP A 57 -7.50 -12.62 -3.67
C ASP A 57 -6.05 -12.87 -4.07
N ALA A 58 -5.21 -11.85 -3.98
CA ALA A 58 -3.81 -11.96 -4.33
C ALA A 58 -2.96 -12.51 -3.19
N GLU A 59 -3.57 -12.77 -2.04
CA GLU A 59 -2.89 -13.33 -0.87
C GLU A 59 -1.84 -12.41 -0.27
N LEU A 60 -2.04 -11.11 -0.46
CA LEU A 60 -1.15 -10.12 0.12
C LEU A 60 -1.53 -9.82 1.57
N ILE A 61 -2.76 -10.09 1.95
CA ILE A 61 -3.26 -9.90 3.31
C ILE A 61 -4.11 -11.11 3.71
N LEU A 62 -4.32 -11.24 5.02
CA LEU A 62 -5.22 -12.24 5.59
C LEU A 62 -6.25 -11.54 6.44
N GLU A 63 -7.45 -12.09 6.47
CA GLU A 63 -8.46 -11.66 7.43
C GLU A 63 -8.19 -12.36 8.75
N THR A 64 -8.12 -11.61 9.84
CA THR A 64 -7.75 -12.14 11.15
C THR A 64 -8.93 -12.30 12.09
N LYS A 65 -9.90 -11.38 12.03
CA LYS A 65 -11.07 -11.44 12.90
C LYS A 65 -12.27 -10.84 12.22
N VAL A 66 -13.42 -11.35 12.61
CA VAL A 66 -14.69 -10.76 12.23
C VAL A 66 -15.49 -10.57 13.51
N GLU A 67 -15.85 -9.32 13.80
CA GLU A 67 -16.65 -8.98 14.99
C GLU A 67 -17.83 -8.16 14.51
N GLY A 68 -18.95 -8.83 14.29
CA GLY A 68 -20.10 -8.18 13.68
C GLY A 68 -19.75 -7.76 12.27
N ARG A 69 -19.80 -6.47 11.99
CA ARG A 69 -19.45 -5.93 10.67
C ARG A 69 -17.99 -5.53 10.58
N ARG A 70 -17.27 -5.64 11.68
CA ARG A 70 -15.89 -5.19 11.74
C ARG A 70 -14.98 -6.34 11.35
N ARG A 71 -14.18 -6.13 10.31
CA ARG A 71 -13.22 -7.12 9.84
C ARG A 71 -11.83 -6.56 9.96
N SER A 72 -10.94 -7.36 10.49
CA SER A 72 -9.54 -6.97 10.67
C SER A 72 -8.66 -7.80 9.73
N TYR A 73 -7.54 -7.25 9.37
CA TYR A 73 -6.64 -7.84 8.38
C TYR A 73 -5.20 -7.65 8.83
N ILE A 74 -4.31 -8.45 8.26
CA ILE A 74 -2.88 -8.29 8.48
C ILE A 74 -2.12 -8.68 7.21
N LEU A 75 -0.98 -8.06 7.02
CA LEU A 75 -0.10 -8.30 5.87
C LEU A 75 0.48 -9.71 5.94
N THR A 76 0.58 -10.39 4.79
CA THR A 76 1.26 -11.67 4.68
C THR A 76 2.71 -11.45 4.31
N GLU A 77 3.51 -12.53 4.30
CA GLU A 77 4.88 -12.44 3.80
C GLU A 77 4.91 -11.99 2.35
N LYS A 78 3.98 -12.48 1.56
CA LYS A 78 3.87 -12.07 0.16
C LYS A 78 3.58 -10.57 0.06
N GLY A 79 2.72 -10.07 0.95
CA GLY A 79 2.43 -8.64 0.99
C GLY A 79 3.64 -7.81 1.37
N LYS A 80 4.45 -8.31 2.32
CA LYS A 80 5.69 -7.62 2.69
C LYS A 80 6.66 -7.57 1.53
N GLU A 81 6.80 -8.68 0.82
CA GLU A 81 7.67 -8.73 -0.35
C GLU A 81 7.23 -7.75 -1.42
N MET A 82 5.91 -7.63 -1.61
CA MET A 82 5.37 -6.69 -2.56
C MET A 82 5.74 -5.26 -2.19
N LEU A 83 5.60 -4.91 -0.91
CA LEU A 83 5.99 -3.58 -0.44
C LEU A 83 7.49 -3.34 -0.61
N GLU A 84 8.31 -4.35 -0.33
CA GLU A 84 9.76 -4.22 -0.47
C GLU A 84 10.15 -3.96 -1.92
N LYS A 85 9.55 -4.69 -2.84
CA LYS A 85 9.81 -4.48 -4.26
C LYS A 85 9.39 -3.08 -4.70
N GLU A 86 8.26 -2.63 -4.18
CA GLU A 86 7.77 -1.31 -4.53
C GLU A 86 8.69 -0.23 -3.97
N CYS A 87 9.18 -0.40 -2.75
CA CYS A 87 10.12 0.55 -2.18
C CYS A 87 11.40 0.63 -3.00
N ALA A 88 11.90 -0.52 -3.45
CA ALA A 88 13.10 -0.56 -4.28
C ALA A 88 12.86 0.18 -5.60
N ARG A 89 11.70 -0.03 -6.20
CA ARG A 89 11.36 0.63 -7.45
C ARG A 89 11.27 2.14 -7.28
N LEU A 90 10.61 2.58 -6.20
CA LEU A 90 10.46 4.01 -5.92
C LEU A 90 11.81 4.66 -5.62
N THR A 91 12.67 3.97 -4.90
CA THR A 91 14.01 4.46 -4.59
C THR A 91 14.81 4.64 -5.87
N ALA A 92 14.77 3.64 -6.75
CA ALA A 92 15.48 3.73 -8.03
C ALA A 92 14.94 4.88 -8.88
N GLN A 93 13.63 5.02 -8.89
CA GLN A 93 12.98 6.08 -9.66
C GLN A 93 13.39 7.46 -9.15
N LEU A 94 13.43 7.62 -7.83
CA LEU A 94 13.86 8.88 -7.24
C LEU A 94 15.32 9.17 -7.54
N ALA A 95 16.16 8.13 -7.49
CA ALA A 95 17.58 8.28 -7.83
C ALA A 95 17.76 8.74 -9.27
N ASP A 96 16.96 8.18 -10.18
CA ASP A 96 17.03 8.58 -11.58
C ASP A 96 16.67 10.05 -11.76
N TYR A 97 15.62 10.49 -11.06
CA TYR A 97 15.23 11.89 -11.10
C TYR A 97 16.39 12.79 -10.65
N ARG A 98 17.01 12.43 -9.55
CA ARG A 98 18.08 13.23 -9.00
C ARG A 98 19.31 13.26 -9.91
N THR A 99 19.58 12.10 -10.53
CA THR A 99 20.71 12.03 -11.47
C THR A 99 20.50 13.01 -12.63
N ILE A 100 19.28 13.06 -13.14
CA ILE A 100 19.00 13.91 -14.30
C ILE A 100 19.04 15.40 -13.94
N PHE A 101 18.41 15.77 -12.84
CA PHE A 101 18.25 17.18 -12.52
C PHE A 101 19.38 17.76 -11.69
N GLU A 102 19.88 17.02 -10.73
CA GLU A 102 20.94 17.53 -9.86
C GLU A 102 22.29 17.57 -10.55
N LYS A 103 22.49 16.67 -11.52
CA LYS A 103 23.71 16.68 -12.31
C LYS A 103 23.89 17.99 -13.05
N GLU A 104 22.81 18.55 -13.55
CA GLU A 104 22.85 19.80 -14.30
C GLU A 104 23.25 20.96 -13.41
N GLU A 105 22.84 20.92 -12.14
CA GLU A 105 23.17 21.98 -11.21
C GLU A 105 24.65 22.02 -10.87
N LEU A 106 25.29 20.86 -10.90
CA LEU A 106 26.70 20.77 -10.57
C LEU A 106 27.61 21.22 -11.70
N GLU A 107 27.07 21.24 -12.90
CA GLU A 107 27.82 21.70 -14.08
C GLU A 107 27.61 23.18 -14.31
#